data_83b3f56fa514b7cd0c363e81eb5817a9
#
_entry.id   83b3f56fa514b7cd0c363e81eb5817a9
#
_cell.length_a   1.000
_cell.length_b   1.000
_cell.length_c   1.000
_cell.angle_alpha   90.00
_cell.angle_beta   90.00
_cell.angle_gamma   90.00
#
_symmetry.space_group_name_H-M   'P 1'
#
loop_
_entity.id
_entity.type
_entity.pdbx_description
1 polymer ?
#
loop_
_entity_poly.entity_id
_entity_poly.type
_entity_poly.pdbx_seq_one_letter_code
_entity_poly.pdbx_strand_id
1 'polypeptide(L)'
;MINALHTRYKFVIWSLSIVIPVVVVILFQVRIPDVAPLMFLPPIYATINGITALLLLLAVRQIRSGNRAAHERLMTVAILCSIAFLLMYVAYHMTSDPTPYGGEGFVKGLYYFILISHILLSVTVIPLVLFTYHYAAIAAFDKHKKLAKITFPIWLYVAVTGVIVYLMIAPYYA
;
A
#
# COMPACT_ATOMS: atom_id res chain seq x y z
N MET A 1 -16.88 -29.37 -0.94
CA MET A 1 -15.45 -29.04 -0.88
C MET A 1 -15.15 -27.59 -1.30
N ILE A 2 -15.65 -27.09 -2.41
CA ILE A 2 -15.42 -25.70 -2.92
C ILE A 2 -15.91 -24.62 -1.93
N ASN A 3 -17.08 -24.79 -1.31
CA ASN A 3 -17.60 -23.82 -0.33
C ASN A 3 -16.74 -23.71 0.95
N ALA A 4 -16.20 -24.82 1.44
CA ALA A 4 -15.32 -24.83 2.62
C ALA A 4 -13.99 -24.13 2.35
N LEU A 5 -13.39 -24.32 1.17
CA LEU A 5 -12.20 -23.62 0.72
C LEU A 5 -12.47 -22.11 0.61
N HIS A 6 -13.57 -21.71 0.00
CA HIS A 6 -13.95 -20.30 -0.13
C HIS A 6 -14.15 -19.60 1.24
N THR A 7 -14.73 -20.30 2.21
CA THR A 7 -14.89 -19.80 3.58
C THR A 7 -13.55 -19.64 4.30
N ARG A 8 -12.63 -20.62 4.15
CA ARG A 8 -11.28 -20.52 4.72
C ARG A 8 -10.49 -19.35 4.15
N TYR A 9 -10.52 -19.11 2.84
CA TYR A 9 -9.86 -17.96 2.22
C TYR A 9 -10.42 -16.62 2.70
N LYS A 10 -11.74 -16.50 2.86
CA LYS A 10 -12.35 -15.30 3.44
C LYS A 10 -11.87 -15.04 4.86
N PHE A 11 -11.81 -16.08 5.68
CA PHE A 11 -11.29 -15.97 7.05
C PHE A 11 -9.84 -15.49 7.05
N VAL A 12 -8.97 -16.09 6.23
CA VAL A 12 -7.56 -15.66 6.10
C VAL A 12 -7.46 -14.19 5.65
N ILE A 13 -8.24 -13.78 4.65
CA ILE A 13 -8.23 -12.40 4.15
C ILE A 13 -8.65 -11.43 5.27
N TRP A 14 -9.73 -11.70 6.00
CA TRP A 14 -10.16 -10.86 7.11
C TRP A 14 -9.14 -10.84 8.24
N SER A 15 -8.55 -11.98 8.57
CA SER A 15 -7.48 -12.04 9.57
C SER A 15 -6.29 -11.18 9.17
N LEU A 16 -5.79 -11.30 7.95
CA LEU A 16 -4.69 -10.48 7.46
C LEU A 16 -5.07 -8.98 7.41
N SER A 17 -6.30 -8.66 7.03
CA SER A 17 -6.78 -7.28 6.95
C SER A 17 -6.86 -6.58 8.33
N ILE A 18 -6.98 -7.34 9.40
CA ILE A 18 -6.98 -6.82 10.78
C ILE A 18 -5.58 -6.91 11.38
N VAL A 19 -4.91 -8.05 11.23
CA VAL A 19 -3.60 -8.30 11.85
C VAL A 19 -2.53 -7.35 11.29
N ILE A 20 -2.49 -7.12 9.97
CA ILE A 20 -1.46 -6.25 9.38
C ILE A 20 -1.52 -4.83 9.95
N PRO A 21 -2.67 -4.10 9.94
CA PRO A 21 -2.74 -2.77 10.54
C PRO A 21 -2.44 -2.76 12.05
N VAL A 22 -2.94 -3.75 12.79
CA VAL A 22 -2.69 -3.86 14.24
C VAL A 22 -1.21 -4.07 14.52
N VAL A 23 -0.55 -4.97 13.81
CA VAL A 23 0.90 -5.20 13.94
C VAL A 23 1.68 -3.93 13.59
N VAL A 24 1.31 -3.21 12.54
CA VAL A 24 1.97 -1.95 12.17
C VAL A 24 1.84 -0.91 13.29
N VAL A 25 0.65 -0.75 13.87
CA VAL A 25 0.44 0.18 15.00
C VAL A 25 1.28 -0.23 16.22
N ILE A 26 1.35 -1.53 16.55
CA ILE A 26 2.18 -2.02 17.64
C ILE A 26 3.66 -1.76 17.36
N LEU A 27 4.12 -2.05 16.14
CA LEU A 27 5.53 -1.88 15.77
C LEU A 27 5.96 -0.40 15.78
N PHE A 28 5.06 0.56 15.63
CA PHE A 28 5.36 1.98 15.81
C PHE A 28 5.68 2.34 17.28
N GLN A 29 5.26 1.53 18.24
CA GLN A 29 5.60 1.71 19.66
C GLN A 29 6.89 0.95 20.04
N VAL A 30 7.37 0.06 19.18
CA VAL A 30 8.57 -0.76 19.44
C VAL A 30 9.76 -0.13 18.76
N ARG A 31 10.80 0.19 19.54
CA ARG A 31 12.09 0.64 19.02
C ARG A 31 13.11 -0.49 19.15
N ILE A 32 13.93 -0.64 18.13
CA ILE A 32 15.09 -1.54 18.20
C ILE A 32 16.23 -0.71 18.80
N PRO A 33 16.70 -1.04 20.04
CA PRO A 33 17.76 -0.29 20.66
C PRO A 33 19.09 -0.50 19.93
N ASP A 34 19.96 0.49 19.99
CA ASP A 34 21.35 0.43 19.50
C ASP A 34 21.49 0.18 17.98
N VAL A 35 20.44 0.46 17.21
CA VAL A 35 20.48 0.40 15.74
C VAL A 35 20.46 1.81 15.15
N ALA A 36 21.41 2.10 14.26
CA ALA A 36 21.43 3.36 13.53
C ALA A 36 20.17 3.54 12.67
N PRO A 37 19.57 4.75 12.63
CA PRO A 37 18.40 5.03 11.81
C PRO A 37 18.62 4.67 10.34
N LEU A 38 17.67 3.93 9.74
CA LEU A 38 17.76 3.48 8.35
C LEU A 38 17.30 4.60 7.37
N MET A 39 17.99 5.75 7.42
CA MET A 39 17.64 6.97 6.68
C MET A 39 17.67 6.82 5.15
N PHE A 40 18.27 5.76 4.62
CA PHE A 40 18.26 5.45 3.19
C PHE A 40 16.96 4.81 2.69
N LEU A 41 16.09 4.32 3.59
CA LEU A 41 14.85 3.62 3.22
C LEU A 41 13.73 4.56 2.71
N PRO A 42 13.50 5.75 3.26
CA PRO A 42 12.44 6.64 2.80
C PRO A 42 12.45 6.93 1.29
N PRO A 43 13.56 7.33 0.65
CA PRO A 43 13.59 7.53 -0.80
C PRO A 43 13.35 6.23 -1.59
N ILE A 44 13.79 5.08 -1.08
CA ILE A 44 13.62 3.78 -1.75
C ILE A 44 12.14 3.39 -1.75
N TYR A 45 11.49 3.37 -0.59
CA TYR A 45 10.09 2.97 -0.53
C TYR A 45 9.15 3.99 -1.20
N ALA A 46 9.49 5.29 -1.22
CA ALA A 46 8.75 6.27 -2.01
C ALA A 46 8.88 6.01 -3.52
N THR A 47 10.07 5.65 -3.99
CA THR A 47 10.29 5.23 -5.38
C THR A 47 9.47 3.99 -5.73
N ILE A 48 9.41 3.00 -4.85
CA ILE A 48 8.58 1.80 -5.02
C ILE A 48 7.10 2.16 -5.12
N ASN A 49 6.60 3.12 -4.35
CA ASN A 49 5.24 3.63 -4.51
C ASN A 49 5.01 4.26 -5.88
N GLY A 50 5.96 5.05 -6.38
CA GLY A 50 5.91 5.61 -7.73
C GLY A 50 5.87 4.52 -8.82
N ILE A 51 6.71 3.49 -8.69
CA ILE A 51 6.69 2.31 -9.57
C ILE A 51 5.34 1.60 -9.47
N THR A 52 4.80 1.41 -8.27
CA THR A 52 3.48 0.79 -8.07
C THR A 52 2.39 1.57 -8.79
N ALA A 53 2.37 2.89 -8.69
CA ALA A 53 1.41 3.73 -9.41
C ALA A 53 1.49 3.53 -10.94
N LEU A 54 2.69 3.49 -11.50
CA LEU A 54 2.91 3.23 -12.94
C LEU A 54 2.44 1.82 -13.32
N LEU A 55 2.76 0.79 -12.52
CA LEU A 55 2.33 -0.59 -12.76
C LEU A 55 0.81 -0.71 -12.77
N LEU A 56 0.11 -0.04 -11.87
CA LEU A 56 -1.35 -0.02 -11.79
C LEU A 56 -1.96 0.60 -13.05
N LEU A 57 -1.44 1.73 -13.52
CA LEU A 57 -1.90 2.38 -14.75
C LEU A 57 -1.67 1.50 -15.98
N LEU A 58 -0.48 0.90 -16.10
CA LEU A 58 -0.14 -0.02 -17.18
C LEU A 58 -1.01 -1.29 -17.13
N ALA A 59 -1.25 -1.86 -15.95
CA ALA A 59 -2.10 -3.03 -15.78
C ALA A 59 -3.54 -2.78 -16.26
N VAL A 60 -4.11 -1.61 -15.92
CA VAL A 60 -5.44 -1.22 -16.40
C VAL A 60 -5.46 -1.02 -17.92
N ARG A 61 -4.41 -0.42 -18.47
CA ARG A 61 -4.27 -0.30 -19.93
C ARG A 61 -4.24 -1.66 -20.62
N GLN A 62 -3.46 -2.63 -20.09
CA GLN A 62 -3.35 -3.98 -20.65
C GLN A 62 -4.68 -4.72 -20.64
N ILE A 63 -5.43 -4.67 -19.53
CA ILE A 63 -6.73 -5.37 -19.49
C ILE A 63 -7.76 -4.72 -20.41
N ARG A 64 -7.71 -3.40 -20.60
CA ARG A 64 -8.57 -2.71 -21.56
C ARG A 64 -8.28 -3.06 -23.01
N SER A 65 -7.01 -3.39 -23.34
CA SER A 65 -6.61 -3.88 -24.65
C SER A 65 -6.78 -5.40 -24.83
N GLY A 66 -7.40 -6.09 -23.86
CA GLY A 66 -7.62 -7.54 -23.91
C GLY A 66 -6.42 -8.40 -23.50
N ASN A 67 -5.28 -7.80 -23.16
CA ASN A 67 -4.08 -8.53 -22.75
C ASN A 67 -4.11 -8.92 -21.28
N ARG A 68 -4.88 -9.97 -20.99
CA ARG A 68 -5.06 -10.46 -19.61
C ARG A 68 -3.75 -10.94 -18.98
N ALA A 69 -2.88 -11.63 -19.74
CA ALA A 69 -1.64 -12.16 -19.20
C ALA A 69 -0.68 -11.05 -18.74
N ALA A 70 -0.58 -9.95 -19.50
CA ALA A 70 0.21 -8.80 -19.09
C ALA A 70 -0.40 -8.09 -17.88
N HIS A 71 -1.74 -7.95 -17.82
CA HIS A 71 -2.42 -7.40 -16.65
C HIS A 71 -2.09 -8.21 -15.39
N GLU A 72 -2.21 -9.53 -15.44
CA GLU A 72 -1.95 -10.42 -14.30
C GLU A 72 -0.51 -10.29 -13.79
N ARG A 73 0.48 -10.27 -14.70
CA ARG A 73 1.91 -10.08 -14.35
C ARG A 73 2.15 -8.73 -13.69
N LEU A 74 1.63 -7.65 -14.27
CA LEU A 74 1.79 -6.30 -13.74
C LEU A 74 1.16 -6.15 -12.35
N MET A 75 -0.04 -6.72 -12.16
CA MET A 75 -0.72 -6.72 -10.85
C MET A 75 0.05 -7.53 -9.81
N THR A 76 0.64 -8.66 -10.19
CA THR A 76 1.49 -9.46 -9.29
C THR A 76 2.72 -8.66 -8.85
N VAL A 77 3.40 -7.98 -9.78
CA VAL A 77 4.55 -7.13 -9.45
C VAL A 77 4.12 -5.96 -8.55
N ALA A 78 2.97 -5.32 -8.81
CA ALA A 78 2.45 -4.24 -7.97
C ALA A 78 2.17 -4.71 -6.53
N ILE A 79 1.64 -5.92 -6.35
CA ILE A 79 1.44 -6.52 -5.01
C ILE A 79 2.80 -6.74 -4.32
N LEU A 80 3.79 -7.30 -5.02
CA LEU A 80 5.13 -7.51 -4.47
C LEU A 80 5.80 -6.19 -4.09
N CYS A 81 5.67 -5.15 -4.90
CA CYS A 81 6.12 -3.79 -4.58
C CYS A 81 5.46 -3.27 -3.30
N SER A 82 4.15 -3.48 -3.12
CA SER A 82 3.44 -3.03 -1.91
C SER A 82 3.87 -3.81 -0.66
N ILE A 83 4.19 -5.10 -0.78
CA ILE A 83 4.76 -5.89 0.33
C ILE A 83 6.16 -5.37 0.67
N ALA A 84 7.02 -5.15 -0.33
CA ALA A 84 8.36 -4.60 -0.12
C ALA A 84 8.30 -3.22 0.54
N PHE A 85 7.40 -2.34 0.07
CA PHE A 85 7.13 -1.06 0.69
C PHE A 85 6.80 -1.21 2.18
N LEU A 86 5.84 -2.08 2.53
CA LEU A 86 5.39 -2.26 3.91
C LEU A 86 6.53 -2.72 4.82
N LEU A 87 7.34 -3.69 4.37
CA LEU A 87 8.47 -4.20 5.14
C LEU A 87 9.52 -3.11 5.40
N MET A 88 9.89 -2.34 4.38
CA MET A 88 10.86 -1.25 4.53
C MET A 88 10.30 -0.10 5.38
N TYR A 89 9.01 0.21 5.24
CA TYR A 89 8.34 1.23 6.03
C TYR A 89 8.33 0.88 7.52
N VAL A 90 8.00 -0.37 7.86
CA VAL A 90 8.06 -0.87 9.23
C VAL A 90 9.50 -0.85 9.77
N ALA A 91 10.47 -1.35 9.01
CA ALA A 91 11.88 -1.34 9.40
C ALA A 91 12.38 0.09 9.70
N TYR A 92 12.05 1.06 8.86
CA TYR A 92 12.38 2.47 9.08
C TYR A 92 11.77 2.98 10.39
N HIS A 93 10.47 2.75 10.63
CA HIS A 93 9.78 3.27 11.81
C HIS A 93 10.19 2.59 13.12
N MET A 94 10.75 1.39 13.06
CA MET A 94 11.32 0.70 14.24
C MET A 94 12.74 1.18 14.60
N THR A 95 13.43 1.87 13.67
CA THR A 95 14.82 2.30 13.85
C THR A 95 15.01 3.82 13.89
N SER A 96 13.97 4.57 13.51
CA SER A 96 14.07 6.03 13.35
C SER A 96 12.95 6.74 14.10
N ASP A 97 13.26 7.89 14.69
CA ASP A 97 12.24 8.73 15.30
C ASP A 97 11.36 9.41 14.25
N PRO A 98 10.10 9.72 14.60
CA PRO A 98 9.22 10.45 13.69
C PRO A 98 9.79 11.83 13.35
N THR A 99 9.94 12.13 12.07
CA THR A 99 10.35 13.46 11.62
C THR A 99 9.15 14.43 11.69
N PRO A 100 9.24 15.51 12.46
CA PRO A 100 8.16 16.51 12.47
C PRO A 100 8.14 17.28 11.16
N TYR A 101 6.95 17.55 10.63
CA TYR A 101 6.82 18.40 9.45
C TYR A 101 7.04 19.86 9.81
N GLY A 102 8.07 20.47 9.24
CA GLY A 102 8.50 21.85 9.56
C GLY A 102 7.83 22.94 8.69
N GLY A 103 6.94 22.59 7.75
CA GLY A 103 6.22 23.59 6.95
C GLY A 103 5.15 24.33 7.76
N GLU A 104 4.75 25.52 7.27
CA GLU A 104 3.80 26.40 7.95
C GLU A 104 2.59 26.75 7.05
N GLY A 105 1.59 27.42 7.65
CA GLY A 105 0.43 27.94 6.94
C GLY A 105 -0.38 26.89 6.18
N PHE A 106 -0.85 27.24 4.99
CA PHE A 106 -1.69 26.38 4.14
C PHE A 106 -1.00 25.06 3.76
N VAL A 107 0.30 25.10 3.49
CA VAL A 107 1.07 23.90 3.09
C VAL A 107 1.10 22.85 4.21
N LYS A 108 1.17 23.29 5.48
CA LYS A 108 1.06 22.39 6.64
C LYS A 108 -0.30 21.70 6.71
N GLY A 109 -1.37 22.47 6.50
CA GLY A 109 -2.72 21.90 6.44
C GLY A 109 -2.88 20.87 5.31
N LEU A 110 -2.37 21.19 4.11
CA LEU A 110 -2.38 20.30 2.96
C LEU A 110 -1.59 19.01 3.22
N TYR A 111 -0.40 19.13 3.81
CA TYR A 111 0.41 17.95 4.17
C TYR A 111 -0.35 17.00 5.09
N TYR A 112 -0.91 17.49 6.18
CA TYR A 112 -1.64 16.63 7.12
C TYR A 112 -2.92 16.06 6.52
N PHE A 113 -3.62 16.81 5.67
CA PHE A 113 -4.79 16.30 4.94
C PHE A 113 -4.39 15.10 4.04
N ILE A 114 -3.31 15.24 3.26
CA ILE A 114 -2.83 14.17 2.39
C ILE A 114 -2.33 12.99 3.24
N LEU A 115 -1.56 13.25 4.29
CA LEU A 115 -1.02 12.21 5.17
C LEU A 115 -2.14 11.40 5.84
N ILE A 116 -3.12 12.05 6.44
CA ILE A 116 -4.21 11.37 7.15
C ILE A 116 -5.06 10.55 6.17
N SER A 117 -5.44 11.15 5.04
CA SER A 117 -6.20 10.42 4.02
C SER A 117 -5.41 9.25 3.43
N HIS A 118 -4.09 9.41 3.20
CA HIS A 118 -3.21 8.34 2.79
C HIS A 118 -3.20 7.20 3.80
N ILE A 119 -3.03 7.48 5.09
CA ILE A 119 -2.99 6.45 6.15
C ILE A 119 -4.33 5.69 6.22
N LEU A 120 -5.45 6.40 6.25
CA LEU A 120 -6.78 5.78 6.33
C LEU A 120 -7.07 4.88 5.12
N LEU A 121 -6.73 5.36 3.93
CA LEU A 121 -6.93 4.59 2.70
C LEU A 121 -5.90 3.46 2.54
N SER A 122 -4.70 3.58 3.11
CA SER A 122 -3.70 2.49 3.15
C SER A 122 -4.20 1.29 3.96
N VAL A 123 -4.89 1.53 5.07
CA VAL A 123 -5.54 0.44 5.82
C VAL A 123 -6.70 -0.15 5.02
N THR A 124 -7.52 0.70 4.40
CA THR A 124 -8.68 0.28 3.61
C THR A 124 -8.31 -0.53 2.37
N VAL A 125 -7.20 -0.20 1.72
CA VAL A 125 -6.77 -0.86 0.47
C VAL A 125 -6.35 -2.31 0.70
N ILE A 126 -5.88 -2.70 1.88
CA ILE A 126 -5.42 -4.06 2.18
C ILE A 126 -6.52 -5.10 1.91
N PRO A 127 -7.70 -5.05 2.58
CA PRO A 127 -8.77 -6.01 2.28
C PRO A 127 -9.25 -5.91 0.84
N LEU A 128 -9.33 -4.72 0.26
CA LEU A 128 -9.78 -4.52 -1.12
C LEU A 128 -8.87 -5.25 -2.11
N VAL A 129 -7.55 -5.12 -1.99
CA VAL A 129 -6.58 -5.80 -2.85
C VAL A 129 -6.66 -7.31 -2.66
N LEU A 130 -6.68 -7.80 -1.41
CA LEU A 130 -6.73 -9.23 -1.11
C LEU A 130 -8.00 -9.89 -1.66
N PHE A 131 -9.19 -9.27 -1.48
CA PHE A 131 -10.43 -9.80 -2.05
C PHE A 131 -10.45 -9.70 -3.58
N THR A 132 -9.96 -8.61 -4.17
CA THR A 132 -9.88 -8.44 -5.62
C THR A 132 -8.99 -9.52 -6.23
N TYR A 133 -7.82 -9.77 -5.65
CA TYR A 133 -6.92 -10.84 -6.05
C TYR A 133 -7.56 -12.22 -5.88
N HIS A 134 -8.19 -12.48 -4.73
CA HIS A 134 -8.89 -13.75 -4.48
C HIS A 134 -9.96 -14.05 -5.55
N TYR A 135 -10.79 -13.06 -5.92
CA TYR A 135 -11.79 -13.27 -6.95
C TYR A 135 -11.17 -13.54 -8.33
N ALA A 136 -10.01 -12.98 -8.65
CA ALA A 136 -9.28 -13.32 -9.86
C ALA A 136 -8.76 -14.76 -9.81
N ALA A 137 -8.16 -15.16 -8.69
CA ALA A 137 -7.56 -16.49 -8.49
C ALA A 137 -8.57 -17.64 -8.62
N ILE A 138 -9.82 -17.40 -8.19
CA ILE A 138 -10.92 -18.40 -8.34
C ILE A 138 -11.74 -18.20 -9.61
N ALA A 139 -11.25 -17.42 -10.58
CA ALA A 139 -11.92 -17.11 -11.85
C ALA A 139 -13.33 -16.47 -11.71
N ALA A 140 -13.66 -15.88 -10.55
CA ALA A 140 -14.90 -15.15 -10.33
C ALA A 140 -14.82 -13.71 -10.89
N PHE A 141 -14.65 -13.59 -12.23
CA PHE A 141 -14.29 -12.33 -12.89
C PHE A 141 -15.33 -11.22 -12.76
N ASP A 142 -16.62 -11.55 -12.64
CA ASP A 142 -17.65 -10.52 -12.43
C ASP A 142 -17.52 -9.85 -11.05
N LYS A 143 -17.19 -10.63 -10.01
CA LYS A 143 -16.90 -10.11 -8.67
C LYS A 143 -15.59 -9.33 -8.65
N HIS A 144 -14.55 -9.88 -9.32
CA HIS A 144 -13.28 -9.19 -9.50
C HIS A 144 -13.47 -7.80 -10.14
N LYS A 145 -14.17 -7.72 -11.28
CA LYS A 145 -14.43 -6.46 -12.00
C LYS A 145 -15.17 -5.44 -11.14
N LYS A 146 -16.21 -5.88 -10.40
CA LYS A 146 -16.98 -4.99 -9.51
C LYS A 146 -16.09 -4.39 -8.43
N LEU A 147 -15.30 -5.23 -7.75
CA LEU A 147 -14.44 -4.78 -6.67
C LEU A 147 -13.24 -3.97 -7.18
N ALA A 148 -12.65 -4.36 -8.31
CA ALA A 148 -11.52 -3.66 -8.93
C ALA A 148 -11.83 -2.20 -9.29
N LYS A 149 -13.10 -1.85 -9.61
CA LYS A 149 -13.53 -0.47 -9.85
C LYS A 149 -13.37 0.43 -8.60
N ILE A 150 -13.41 -0.15 -7.41
CA ILE A 150 -13.21 0.54 -6.13
C ILE A 150 -11.75 0.44 -5.71
N THR A 151 -11.18 -0.77 -5.80
CA THR A 151 -9.79 -1.05 -5.38
C THR A 151 -8.78 -0.23 -6.16
N PHE A 152 -8.92 -0.15 -7.49
CA PHE A 152 -7.95 0.53 -8.35
C PHE A 152 -7.77 2.02 -8.00
N PRO A 153 -8.82 2.87 -7.95
CA PRO A 153 -8.63 4.29 -7.64
C PRO A 153 -8.10 4.52 -6.22
N ILE A 154 -8.51 3.71 -5.24
CA ILE A 154 -8.00 3.81 -3.87
C ILE A 154 -6.52 3.42 -3.82
N TRP A 155 -6.13 2.32 -4.45
CA TRP A 155 -4.74 1.88 -4.47
C TRP A 155 -3.83 2.86 -5.22
N LEU A 156 -4.30 3.37 -6.36
CA LEU A 156 -3.57 4.40 -7.10
C LEU A 156 -3.40 5.68 -6.26
N TYR A 157 -4.44 6.12 -5.58
CA TYR A 157 -4.38 7.26 -4.65
C TYR A 157 -3.32 7.04 -3.57
N VAL A 158 -3.34 5.89 -2.90
CA VAL A 158 -2.36 5.53 -1.86
C VAL A 158 -0.94 5.53 -2.43
N ALA A 159 -0.72 4.92 -3.59
CA ALA A 159 0.60 4.86 -4.21
C ALA A 159 1.13 6.26 -4.59
N VAL A 160 0.29 7.12 -5.17
CA VAL A 160 0.66 8.49 -5.56
C VAL A 160 0.88 9.38 -4.33
N THR A 161 -0.05 9.34 -3.37
CA THR A 161 0.06 10.18 -2.17
C THR A 161 1.21 9.77 -1.27
N GLY A 162 1.62 8.49 -1.26
CA GLY A 162 2.84 8.05 -0.58
C GLY A 162 4.10 8.72 -1.12
N VAL A 163 4.19 8.93 -2.44
CA VAL A 163 5.28 9.72 -3.05
C VAL A 163 5.17 11.19 -2.66
N ILE A 164 3.97 11.78 -2.72
CA ILE A 164 3.74 13.19 -2.38
C ILE A 164 4.12 13.46 -0.91
N VAL A 165 3.66 12.62 0.02
CA VAL A 165 4.00 12.74 1.45
C VAL A 165 5.51 12.69 1.64
N TYR A 166 6.20 11.76 0.98
CA TYR A 166 7.67 11.68 1.04
C TYR A 166 8.31 12.98 0.52
N LEU A 167 7.92 13.47 -0.65
CA LEU A 167 8.50 14.70 -1.22
C LEU A 167 8.27 15.93 -0.33
N MET A 168 7.14 15.98 0.37
CA MET A 168 6.84 17.08 1.28
C MET A 168 7.63 17.01 2.59
N ILE A 169 7.90 15.81 3.12
CA ILE A 169 8.63 15.62 4.39
C ILE A 169 10.14 15.55 4.18
N ALA A 170 10.62 15.16 3.00
CA ALA A 170 12.04 14.93 2.71
C ALA A 170 12.98 16.09 3.09
N PRO A 171 12.61 17.37 2.92
CA PRO A 171 13.47 18.50 3.34
C PRO A 171 13.70 18.58 4.85
N TYR A 172 12.93 17.87 5.66
CA TYR A 172 12.95 17.89 7.13
C TYR A 172 13.59 16.66 7.74
N TYR A 173 14.07 15.71 6.93
CA TYR A 173 14.91 14.61 7.44
C TYR A 173 16.26 15.16 7.89
N ALA A 174 16.61 14.86 9.16
CA ALA A 174 17.87 15.24 9.77
C ALA A 174 18.94 14.15 9.56
#